data_69d019c6f21d919a000a98c621fa351b
#
_entry.id   69d019c6f21d919a000a98c621fa351b
#
_cell.length_a   1.000
_cell.length_b   1.000
_cell.length_c   1.000
_cell.angle_alpha   90.00
_cell.angle_beta   90.00
_cell.angle_gamma   90.00
#
_symmetry.space_group_name_H-M   'P 1'
#
loop_
_entity.id
_entity.type
_entity.pdbx_description
1 polymer ?
#
loop_
_entity_poly.entity_id
_entity_poly.type
_entity_poly.pdbx_seq_one_letter_code
_entity_poly.pdbx_strand_id
1 'polypeptide(L)'
;HIVLISLLIGLLTFLLISLVQKGQYGRIEEKLRLLANGNYESPVLNKPTTSENQDHYLTEVEQDIWSIKNKLLEMSKELQLLNSRPQLMDGQTKEEILENERHRLARELHDSVSQQLFAAMMMLSALNEQAQRTETPEPYRKQLAMVAEIINASQSEMRALLLHLRPISLEGKSLRKGIEQLLKELQTKIKIELIWDVEDVHLNSSIEDHLFRIVQELLSNTLRHAKAKELEVYLHQVDKNVLLRIVDDGVGFDMKEQSNKAGSYGLNNIRERVVGMGG
;
A
#
# COMPACT_ATOMS: atom_id res chain seq x y z
N HIS A 1 29.13 -48.37 -12.48
CA HIS A 1 29.91 -47.11 -12.50
C HIS A 1 29.26 -46.06 -13.37
N ILE A 2 28.83 -46.33 -14.63
CA ILE A 2 28.22 -45.37 -15.55
C ILE A 2 26.91 -44.79 -14.99
N VAL A 3 26.03 -45.60 -14.41
CA VAL A 3 24.76 -45.19 -13.80
C VAL A 3 25.01 -44.24 -12.60
N LEU A 4 26.02 -44.53 -11.79
CA LEU A 4 26.37 -43.72 -10.61
C LEU A 4 26.93 -42.36 -11.01
N ILE A 5 27.70 -42.29 -12.09
CA ILE A 5 28.25 -41.07 -12.65
C ILE A 5 27.12 -40.21 -13.24
N SER A 6 26.17 -40.82 -14.00
CA SER A 6 25.04 -40.08 -14.55
C SER A 6 24.11 -39.51 -13.48
N LEU A 7 23.90 -40.25 -12.37
CA LEU A 7 23.11 -39.80 -11.24
C LEU A 7 23.78 -38.65 -10.50
N LEU A 8 25.11 -38.69 -10.34
CA LEU A 8 25.90 -37.62 -9.74
C LEU A 8 25.85 -36.34 -10.58
N ILE A 9 26.01 -36.46 -11.91
CA ILE A 9 25.91 -35.34 -12.84
C ILE A 9 24.50 -34.74 -12.78
N GLY A 10 23.43 -35.55 -12.78
CA GLY A 10 22.05 -35.11 -12.64
C GLY A 10 21.79 -34.35 -11.34
N LEU A 11 22.32 -34.86 -10.22
CA LEU A 11 22.23 -34.18 -8.93
C LEU A 11 22.95 -32.83 -8.94
N LEU A 12 24.16 -32.80 -9.53
CA LEU A 12 24.99 -31.59 -9.58
C LEU A 12 24.35 -30.50 -10.46
N THR A 13 23.80 -30.88 -11.62
CA THR A 13 23.06 -29.97 -12.52
C THR A 13 21.77 -29.46 -11.85
N PHE A 14 21.02 -30.30 -11.17
CA PHE A 14 19.84 -29.91 -10.41
C PHE A 14 20.19 -28.91 -9.31
N LEU A 15 21.26 -29.15 -8.57
CA LEU A 15 21.74 -28.27 -7.49
C LEU A 15 22.21 -26.91 -8.04
N LEU A 16 22.89 -26.92 -9.20
CA LEU A 16 23.33 -25.70 -9.88
C LEU A 16 22.15 -24.85 -10.35
N ILE A 17 21.17 -25.48 -11.02
CA ILE A 17 19.95 -24.82 -11.48
C ILE A 17 19.18 -24.25 -10.28
N SER A 18 19.03 -25.01 -9.20
CA SER A 18 18.37 -24.56 -7.96
C SER A 18 19.05 -23.36 -7.33
N LEU A 19 20.38 -23.31 -7.29
CA LEU A 19 21.17 -22.18 -6.79
C LEU A 19 20.99 -20.91 -7.65
N VAL A 20 21.02 -21.06 -8.96
CA VAL A 20 20.84 -19.93 -9.90
C VAL A 20 19.44 -19.35 -9.77
N GLN A 21 18.42 -20.20 -9.74
CA GLN A 21 17.03 -19.76 -9.60
C GLN A 21 16.78 -19.09 -8.24
N LYS A 22 17.29 -19.65 -7.14
CA LYS A 22 17.18 -19.06 -5.81
C LYS A 22 17.83 -17.66 -5.76
N GLY A 23 18.93 -17.45 -6.46
CA GLY A 23 19.58 -16.13 -6.56
C GLY A 23 18.75 -15.11 -7.37
N GLN A 24 18.03 -15.55 -8.40
CA GLN A 24 17.21 -14.67 -9.24
C GLN A 24 15.93 -14.23 -8.48
N TYR A 25 15.22 -15.15 -7.83
CA TYR A 25 14.03 -14.83 -7.04
C TYR A 25 14.35 -13.99 -5.80
N GLY A 26 15.49 -14.26 -5.13
CA GLY A 26 15.94 -13.46 -4.00
C GLY A 26 16.19 -11.98 -4.36
N ARG A 27 16.68 -11.71 -5.57
CA ARG A 27 16.84 -10.33 -6.05
C ARG A 27 15.53 -9.60 -6.28
N ILE A 28 14.51 -10.27 -6.83
CA ILE A 28 13.18 -9.68 -7.01
C ILE A 28 12.54 -9.40 -5.66
N GLU A 29 12.61 -10.33 -4.73
CA GLU A 29 12.11 -10.17 -3.36
C GLU A 29 12.76 -8.95 -2.68
N GLU A 30 14.08 -8.80 -2.76
CA GLU A 30 14.81 -7.67 -2.20
C GLU A 30 14.37 -6.34 -2.82
N LYS A 31 14.23 -6.28 -4.16
CA LYS A 31 13.74 -5.08 -4.88
C LYS A 31 12.33 -4.68 -4.44
N LEU A 32 11.41 -5.64 -4.37
CA LEU A 32 10.03 -5.40 -3.92
C LEU A 32 9.99 -4.94 -2.46
N ARG A 33 10.83 -5.52 -1.60
CA ARG A 33 10.94 -5.12 -0.19
C ARG A 33 11.46 -3.70 -0.01
N LEU A 34 12.42 -3.28 -0.85
CA LEU A 34 12.93 -1.91 -0.85
C LEU A 34 11.85 -0.91 -1.30
N LEU A 35 11.06 -1.25 -2.32
CA LEU A 35 9.91 -0.45 -2.75
C LEU A 35 8.85 -0.34 -1.67
N ALA A 36 8.49 -1.44 -1.03
CA ALA A 36 7.50 -1.48 0.04
C ALA A 36 7.92 -0.66 1.27
N ASN A 37 9.23 -0.55 1.52
CA ASN A 37 9.79 0.24 2.62
C ASN A 37 10.06 1.72 2.24
N GLY A 38 9.69 2.17 1.04
CA GLY A 38 9.89 3.54 0.59
C GLY A 38 11.35 3.91 0.27
N ASN A 39 12.25 2.94 0.18
CA ASN A 39 13.67 3.17 -0.13
C ASN A 39 13.92 3.17 -1.64
N TYR A 40 13.37 4.17 -2.33
CA TYR A 40 13.38 4.26 -3.79
C TYR A 40 14.75 4.61 -4.40
N GLU A 41 15.68 5.16 -3.62
CA GLU A 41 17.01 5.56 -4.09
C GLU A 41 18.04 4.44 -4.02
N SER A 42 17.68 3.27 -3.53
CA SER A 42 18.60 2.14 -3.43
C SER A 42 19.19 1.75 -4.79
N PRO A 43 20.52 1.59 -4.91
CA PRO A 43 21.16 1.17 -6.14
C PRO A 43 20.72 -0.21 -6.65
N VAL A 44 20.15 -1.04 -5.78
CA VAL A 44 19.57 -2.35 -6.12
C VAL A 44 18.36 -2.21 -7.05
N LEU A 45 17.66 -1.07 -7.01
CA LEU A 45 16.51 -0.74 -7.85
C LEU A 45 16.90 -0.10 -9.20
N ASN A 46 18.15 -0.13 -9.60
CA ASN A 46 18.59 0.40 -10.89
C ASN A 46 18.07 -0.44 -12.06
N LYS A 47 18.13 0.16 -13.27
CA LYS A 47 17.66 -0.47 -14.51
C LYS A 47 18.25 -1.88 -14.65
N PRO A 48 17.44 -2.89 -14.93
CA PRO A 48 17.95 -4.24 -15.13
C PRO A 48 18.92 -4.28 -16.31
N THR A 49 20.03 -4.97 -16.13
CA THR A 49 20.97 -5.23 -17.21
C THR A 49 20.47 -6.45 -17.97
N THR A 50 20.09 -6.27 -19.21
CA THR A 50 19.65 -7.37 -20.09
C THR A 50 20.85 -8.29 -20.34
N SER A 51 20.79 -9.50 -19.81
CA SER A 51 21.74 -10.57 -20.11
C SER A 51 21.07 -11.54 -21.08
N GLU A 52 21.75 -11.92 -22.14
CA GLU A 52 21.25 -12.78 -23.23
C GLU A 52 20.71 -14.17 -22.77
N ASN A 53 20.98 -14.55 -21.52
CA ASN A 53 20.59 -15.85 -20.94
C ASN A 53 19.57 -15.72 -19.79
N GLN A 54 18.88 -14.60 -19.66
CA GLN A 54 17.90 -14.42 -18.57
C GLN A 54 16.49 -14.82 -19.05
N ASP A 55 15.75 -15.47 -18.18
CA ASP A 55 14.36 -15.88 -18.41
C ASP A 55 13.52 -14.62 -18.76
N HIS A 56 12.86 -14.63 -19.91
CA HIS A 56 12.14 -13.48 -20.46
C HIS A 56 11.14 -12.91 -19.44
N TYR A 57 10.44 -13.76 -18.70
CA TYR A 57 9.47 -13.35 -17.67
C TYR A 57 10.11 -12.62 -16.48
N LEU A 58 11.30 -13.04 -16.04
CA LEU A 58 11.99 -12.37 -14.94
C LEU A 58 12.50 -10.98 -15.36
N THR A 59 12.90 -10.83 -16.60
CA THR A 59 13.33 -9.54 -17.17
C THR A 59 12.15 -8.56 -17.26
N GLU A 60 10.97 -9.04 -17.62
CA GLU A 60 9.73 -8.24 -17.69
C GLU A 60 9.31 -7.75 -16.31
N VAL A 61 9.31 -8.63 -15.30
CA VAL A 61 9.03 -8.27 -13.90
C VAL A 61 10.04 -7.25 -13.36
N GLU A 62 11.32 -7.40 -13.69
CA GLU A 62 12.34 -6.43 -13.27
C GLU A 62 12.17 -5.07 -13.95
N GLN A 63 11.72 -5.03 -15.20
CA GLN A 63 11.38 -3.78 -15.92
C GLN A 63 10.17 -3.08 -15.27
N ASP A 64 9.15 -3.84 -14.90
CA ASP A 64 7.97 -3.30 -14.21
C ASP A 64 8.33 -2.72 -12.84
N ILE A 65 9.15 -3.42 -12.06
CA ILE A 65 9.66 -2.92 -10.77
C ILE A 65 10.44 -1.61 -10.98
N TRP A 66 11.28 -1.53 -11.99
CA TRP A 66 12.04 -0.31 -12.30
C TRP A 66 11.14 0.85 -12.74
N SER A 67 10.10 0.57 -13.53
CA SER A 67 9.10 1.55 -13.96
C SER A 67 8.33 2.12 -12.76
N ILE A 68 7.86 1.24 -11.87
CA ILE A 68 7.18 1.63 -10.62
C ILE A 68 8.10 2.49 -9.76
N LYS A 69 9.35 2.09 -9.56
CA LYS A 69 10.35 2.87 -8.81
C LYS A 69 10.50 4.28 -9.37
N ASN A 70 10.69 4.41 -10.68
CA ASN A 70 10.90 5.73 -11.29
C ASN A 70 9.69 6.64 -11.11
N LYS A 71 8.48 6.09 -11.27
CA LYS A 71 7.25 6.84 -11.09
C LYS A 71 7.06 7.32 -9.64
N LEU A 72 7.34 6.45 -8.67
CA LEU A 72 7.30 6.81 -7.25
C LEU A 72 8.34 7.88 -6.89
N LEU A 73 9.52 7.80 -7.48
CA LEU A 73 10.62 8.75 -7.23
C LEU A 73 10.34 10.12 -7.85
N GLU A 74 9.76 10.14 -9.05
CA GLU A 74 9.32 11.38 -9.73
C GLU A 74 8.23 12.08 -8.91
N MET A 75 7.24 11.35 -8.44
CA MET A 75 6.17 11.88 -7.60
C MET A 75 6.68 12.38 -6.26
N SER A 76 7.64 11.69 -5.63
CA SER A 76 8.26 12.15 -4.39
C SER A 76 9.01 13.47 -4.59
N LYS A 77 9.74 13.62 -5.69
CA LYS A 77 10.44 14.87 -6.05
C LYS A 77 9.46 16.01 -6.34
N GLU A 78 8.37 15.73 -7.03
CA GLU A 78 7.34 16.74 -7.34
C GLU A 78 6.65 17.24 -6.08
N LEU A 79 6.34 16.34 -5.11
CA LEU A 79 5.86 16.72 -3.78
C LEU A 79 6.87 17.60 -3.01
N GLN A 80 8.15 17.29 -3.10
CA GLN A 80 9.21 18.04 -2.45
C GLN A 80 9.38 19.43 -3.07
N LEU A 81 9.28 19.54 -4.40
CA LEU A 81 9.31 20.82 -5.12
C LEU A 81 8.10 21.71 -4.79
N LEU A 82 6.90 21.14 -4.63
CA LEU A 82 5.70 21.87 -4.23
C LEU A 82 5.80 22.41 -2.80
N ASN A 83 6.42 21.66 -1.90
CA ASN A 83 6.68 22.12 -0.53
C ASN A 83 7.75 23.24 -0.43
N SER A 84 8.61 23.38 -1.43
CA SER A 84 9.72 24.34 -1.43
C SER A 84 9.45 25.63 -2.23
N ARG A 85 8.30 25.76 -2.94
CA ARG A 85 7.97 26.97 -3.72
C ARG A 85 7.42 28.07 -2.84
N PRO A 86 7.92 29.33 -2.99
CA PRO A 86 7.36 30.47 -2.27
C PRO A 86 5.94 30.81 -2.74
N GLN A 87 5.13 31.28 -1.80
CA GLN A 87 3.77 31.80 -2.02
C GLN A 87 3.78 32.91 -3.07
N LEU A 88 3.34 32.70 -4.25
CA LEU A 88 2.76 33.68 -5.17
C LEU A 88 2.64 33.08 -6.58
N MET A 89 1.50 32.51 -6.90
CA MET A 89 1.00 32.46 -8.28
C MET A 89 -0.53 32.33 -8.30
N ASP A 90 -1.17 33.29 -8.96
CA ASP A 90 -2.55 33.24 -9.45
C ASP A 90 -3.69 33.02 -8.44
N GLY A 91 -3.79 33.85 -7.38
CA GLY A 91 -5.05 33.94 -6.62
C GLY A 91 -5.47 32.70 -5.80
N GLN A 92 -4.75 31.59 -5.91
CA GLN A 92 -4.95 30.39 -5.11
C GLN A 92 -4.01 30.37 -3.89
N THR A 93 -4.54 29.96 -2.76
CA THR A 93 -3.72 29.77 -1.57
C THR A 93 -2.77 28.58 -1.76
N LYS A 94 -1.64 28.60 -1.05
CA LYS A 94 -0.68 27.47 -1.05
C LYS A 94 -1.38 26.13 -0.70
N GLU A 95 -2.36 26.22 0.18
CA GLU A 95 -3.19 25.10 0.60
C GLU A 95 -4.01 24.52 -0.55
N GLU A 96 -4.65 25.36 -1.36
CA GLU A 96 -5.45 24.92 -2.52
C GLU A 96 -4.60 24.26 -3.61
N ILE A 97 -3.40 24.79 -3.87
CA ILE A 97 -2.46 24.22 -4.83
C ILE A 97 -2.00 22.84 -4.36
N LEU A 98 -1.64 22.71 -3.08
CA LEU A 98 -1.24 21.43 -2.48
C LEU A 98 -2.37 20.40 -2.50
N GLU A 99 -3.60 20.84 -2.24
CA GLU A 99 -4.78 19.99 -2.27
C GLU A 99 -5.04 19.46 -3.69
N ASN A 100 -5.06 20.35 -4.69
CA ASN A 100 -5.25 19.98 -6.09
C ASN A 100 -4.16 19.01 -6.58
N GLU A 101 -2.93 19.20 -6.15
CA GLU A 101 -1.83 18.32 -6.52
C GLU A 101 -1.92 16.96 -5.84
N ARG A 102 -2.32 16.90 -4.58
CA ARG A 102 -2.63 15.63 -3.90
C ARG A 102 -3.71 14.85 -4.62
N HIS A 103 -4.74 15.54 -5.12
CA HIS A 103 -5.80 14.93 -5.93
C HIS A 103 -5.30 14.36 -7.24
N ARG A 104 -4.44 15.11 -7.94
CA ARG A 104 -3.85 14.66 -9.19
C ARG A 104 -3.01 13.41 -8.96
N LEU A 105 -2.14 13.46 -7.96
CA LEU A 105 -1.26 12.35 -7.58
C LEU A 105 -2.05 11.11 -7.15
N ALA A 106 -3.12 11.28 -6.37
CA ALA A 106 -3.97 10.16 -5.96
C ALA A 106 -4.60 9.44 -7.16
N ARG A 107 -5.10 10.20 -8.14
CA ARG A 107 -5.67 9.62 -9.37
C ARG A 107 -4.61 8.91 -10.21
N GLU A 108 -3.47 9.53 -10.40
CA GLU A 108 -2.38 8.99 -11.21
C GLU A 108 -1.79 7.71 -10.59
N LEU A 109 -1.61 7.67 -9.27
CA LEU A 109 -1.24 6.46 -8.54
C LEU A 109 -2.28 5.36 -8.67
N HIS A 110 -3.55 5.71 -8.51
CA HIS A 110 -4.63 4.73 -8.64
C HIS A 110 -4.66 4.11 -10.05
N ASP A 111 -4.58 4.93 -11.08
CA ASP A 111 -4.77 4.46 -12.45
C ASP A 111 -3.55 3.72 -12.99
N SER A 112 -2.34 4.12 -12.59
CA SER A 112 -1.12 3.52 -13.12
C SER A 112 -0.61 2.37 -12.26
N VAL A 113 -0.35 2.61 -10.97
CA VAL A 113 0.33 1.62 -10.11
C VAL A 113 -0.61 0.52 -9.66
N SER A 114 -1.88 0.86 -9.36
CA SER A 114 -2.88 -0.16 -9.01
C SER A 114 -3.15 -1.12 -10.16
N GLN A 115 -3.17 -0.62 -11.40
CA GLN A 115 -3.34 -1.48 -12.59
C GLN A 115 -2.13 -2.40 -12.80
N GLN A 116 -0.91 -1.90 -12.63
CA GLN A 116 0.30 -2.70 -12.75
C GLN A 116 0.39 -3.80 -11.68
N LEU A 117 0.08 -3.46 -10.43
CA LEU A 117 0.03 -4.44 -9.34
C LEU A 117 -1.07 -5.50 -9.57
N PHE A 118 -2.22 -5.09 -10.13
CA PHE A 118 -3.28 -6.01 -10.49
C PHE A 118 -2.84 -6.97 -11.60
N ALA A 119 -2.20 -6.46 -12.66
CA ALA A 119 -1.66 -7.28 -13.75
C ALA A 119 -0.60 -8.28 -13.23
N ALA A 120 0.33 -7.83 -12.38
CA ALA A 120 1.32 -8.69 -11.75
C ALA A 120 0.68 -9.80 -10.91
N MET A 121 -0.39 -9.49 -10.16
CA MET A 121 -1.14 -10.47 -9.37
C MET A 121 -1.84 -11.50 -10.26
N MET A 122 -2.43 -11.07 -11.37
CA MET A 122 -3.07 -11.99 -12.33
C MET A 122 -2.07 -12.96 -12.94
N MET A 123 -0.90 -12.47 -13.38
CA MET A 123 0.18 -13.31 -13.91
C MET A 123 0.67 -14.33 -12.87
N LEU A 124 0.87 -13.85 -11.63
CA LEU A 124 1.31 -14.72 -10.54
C LEU A 124 0.27 -15.78 -10.15
N SER A 125 -1.01 -15.44 -10.20
CA SER A 125 -2.10 -16.39 -9.98
C SER A 125 -2.11 -17.48 -11.06
N ALA A 126 -1.89 -17.11 -12.33
CA ALA A 126 -1.77 -18.06 -13.43
C ALA A 126 -0.54 -18.97 -13.28
N LEU A 127 0.62 -18.41 -12.87
CA LEU A 127 1.83 -19.20 -12.61
C LEU A 127 1.63 -20.17 -11.43
N ASN A 128 0.96 -19.74 -10.38
CA ASN A 128 0.67 -20.60 -9.22
C ASN A 128 -0.29 -21.76 -9.60
N GLU A 129 -1.31 -21.48 -10.42
CA GLU A 129 -2.21 -22.50 -10.93
C GLU A 129 -1.46 -23.50 -11.84
N GLN A 130 -0.58 -23.01 -12.71
CA GLN A 130 0.27 -23.85 -13.56
C GLN A 130 1.21 -24.72 -12.71
N ALA A 131 1.84 -24.14 -11.68
CA ALA A 131 2.72 -24.85 -10.76
C ALA A 131 2.02 -25.95 -9.98
N GLN A 132 0.72 -25.79 -9.70
CA GLN A 132 -0.10 -26.83 -9.07
C GLN A 132 -0.40 -27.99 -10.03
N ARG A 133 -0.60 -27.68 -11.34
CA ARG A 133 -0.92 -28.69 -12.36
C ARG A 133 0.30 -29.51 -12.82
N THR A 134 1.50 -28.94 -12.74
CA THR A 134 2.74 -29.52 -13.30
C THR A 134 3.64 -30.21 -12.27
N GLU A 135 3.12 -30.59 -11.10
CA GLU A 135 3.89 -31.23 -10.02
C GLU A 135 5.18 -30.45 -9.67
N THR A 136 5.13 -29.13 -9.78
CA THR A 136 6.27 -28.25 -9.49
C THR A 136 6.78 -28.51 -8.07
N PRO A 137 8.12 -28.61 -7.85
CA PRO A 137 8.68 -28.87 -6.54
C PRO A 137 8.24 -27.86 -5.47
N GLU A 138 8.03 -28.34 -4.25
CA GLU A 138 7.54 -27.56 -3.10
C GLU A 138 8.29 -26.22 -2.86
N PRO A 139 9.62 -26.14 -3.02
CA PRO A 139 10.33 -24.87 -2.84
C PRO A 139 9.86 -23.77 -3.78
N TYR A 140 9.55 -24.09 -5.03
CA TYR A 140 9.06 -23.11 -6.01
C TYR A 140 7.65 -22.64 -5.72
N ARG A 141 6.77 -23.57 -5.30
CA ARG A 141 5.40 -23.19 -4.88
C ARG A 141 5.42 -22.24 -3.68
N LYS A 142 6.33 -22.47 -2.72
CA LYS A 142 6.52 -21.56 -1.58
C LYS A 142 7.02 -20.17 -2.01
N GLN A 143 7.93 -20.11 -2.96
CA GLN A 143 8.43 -18.85 -3.50
C GLN A 143 7.32 -18.07 -4.22
N LEU A 144 6.52 -18.72 -5.06
CA LEU A 144 5.37 -18.09 -5.72
C LEU A 144 4.36 -17.55 -4.71
N ALA A 145 4.06 -18.32 -3.65
CA ALA A 145 3.19 -17.87 -2.56
C ALA A 145 3.76 -16.64 -1.82
N MET A 146 5.07 -16.61 -1.57
CA MET A 146 5.75 -15.49 -0.92
C MET A 146 5.70 -14.23 -1.79
N VAL A 147 5.92 -14.34 -3.10
CA VAL A 147 5.79 -13.20 -4.03
C VAL A 147 4.36 -12.70 -4.07
N ALA A 148 3.36 -13.60 -4.03
CA ALA A 148 1.95 -13.22 -3.93
C ALA A 148 1.64 -12.42 -2.67
N GLU A 149 2.19 -12.82 -1.53
CA GLU A 149 2.04 -12.06 -0.27
C GLU A 149 2.64 -10.67 -0.37
N ILE A 150 3.84 -10.52 -0.95
CA ILE A 150 4.49 -9.22 -1.13
C ILE A 150 3.68 -8.29 -2.03
N ILE A 151 3.15 -8.80 -3.15
CA ILE A 151 2.30 -8.01 -4.05
C ILE A 151 1.00 -7.59 -3.35
N ASN A 152 0.37 -8.49 -2.59
CA ASN A 152 -0.82 -8.16 -1.81
C ASN A 152 -0.53 -7.08 -0.74
N ALA A 153 0.60 -7.18 -0.06
CA ALA A 153 1.03 -6.17 0.90
C ALA A 153 1.26 -4.81 0.22
N SER A 154 1.92 -4.79 -0.94
CA SER A 154 2.14 -3.58 -1.74
C SER A 154 0.83 -2.95 -2.23
N GLN A 155 -0.17 -3.75 -2.60
CA GLN A 155 -1.51 -3.25 -2.94
C GLN A 155 -2.20 -2.61 -1.73
N SER A 156 -2.07 -3.21 -0.54
CA SER A 156 -2.66 -2.67 0.69
C SER A 156 -2.01 -1.34 1.07
N GLU A 157 -0.68 -1.26 0.99
CA GLU A 157 0.06 -0.02 1.20
C GLU A 157 -0.34 1.08 0.22
N MET A 158 -0.48 0.74 -1.06
CA MET A 158 -0.96 1.66 -2.09
C MET A 158 -2.35 2.20 -1.77
N ARG A 159 -3.30 1.35 -1.39
CA ARG A 159 -4.66 1.77 -1.03
C ARG A 159 -4.65 2.71 0.18
N ALA A 160 -3.82 2.42 1.17
CA ALA A 160 -3.67 3.28 2.34
C ALA A 160 -3.08 4.66 1.97
N LEU A 161 -2.07 4.70 1.08
CA LEU A 161 -1.54 5.96 0.54
C LEU A 161 -2.60 6.76 -0.21
N LEU A 162 -3.43 6.09 -1.01
CA LEU A 162 -4.54 6.73 -1.73
C LEU A 162 -5.57 7.35 -0.80
N LEU A 163 -5.84 6.74 0.36
CA LEU A 163 -6.69 7.34 1.40
C LEU A 163 -6.10 8.63 1.95
N HIS A 164 -4.78 8.65 2.18
CA HIS A 164 -4.06 9.83 2.65
C HIS A 164 -4.00 10.99 1.64
N LEU A 165 -3.97 10.64 0.35
CA LEU A 165 -3.91 11.61 -0.75
C LEU A 165 -5.29 12.11 -1.19
N ARG A 166 -6.36 11.53 -0.65
CA ARG A 166 -7.73 11.94 -0.97
C ARG A 166 -8.02 13.34 -0.41
N PRO A 167 -8.91 14.12 -1.11
CA PRO A 167 -9.31 15.43 -0.63
C PRO A 167 -9.78 15.40 0.81
N ILE A 168 -9.42 16.45 1.48
CA ILE A 168 -9.69 16.63 2.88
C ILE A 168 -11.09 17.20 3.10
N SER A 169 -11.62 17.88 2.10
CA SER A 169 -12.91 18.53 2.21
C SER A 169 -14.04 17.57 1.87
N LEU A 170 -15.10 17.67 2.64
CA LEU A 170 -16.33 16.93 2.38
C LEU A 170 -17.08 17.46 1.13
N GLU A 171 -16.51 18.49 0.43
CA GLU A 171 -17.09 19.11 -0.78
C GLU A 171 -18.57 19.51 -0.59
N GLY A 172 -18.91 19.99 0.59
CA GLY A 172 -20.30 20.36 0.93
C GLY A 172 -21.22 19.19 1.26
N LYS A 173 -20.69 17.96 1.35
CA LYS A 173 -21.44 16.80 1.84
C LYS A 173 -21.38 16.76 3.38
N SER A 174 -22.38 16.16 4.02
CA SER A 174 -22.32 15.87 5.47
C SER A 174 -21.21 14.83 5.76
N LEU A 175 -20.68 14.86 6.98
CA LEU A 175 -19.69 13.90 7.47
C LEU A 175 -20.14 12.45 7.25
N ARG A 176 -21.41 12.15 7.56
CA ARG A 176 -22.02 10.84 7.29
C ARG A 176 -21.86 10.41 5.84
N LYS A 177 -22.28 11.25 4.88
CA LYS A 177 -22.20 10.93 3.45
C LYS A 177 -20.77 10.74 2.99
N GLY A 178 -19.83 11.54 3.49
CA GLY A 178 -18.41 11.39 3.20
C GLY A 178 -17.87 10.05 3.67
N ILE A 179 -18.15 9.67 4.93
CA ILE A 179 -17.72 8.38 5.50
C ILE A 179 -18.35 7.21 4.76
N GLU A 180 -19.66 7.21 4.56
CA GLU A 180 -20.35 6.13 3.84
C GLU A 180 -19.81 5.94 2.41
N GLN A 181 -19.56 7.04 1.69
CA GLN A 181 -18.98 6.97 0.36
C GLN A 181 -17.58 6.36 0.39
N LEU A 182 -16.75 6.75 1.36
CA LEU A 182 -15.40 6.23 1.53
C LEU A 182 -15.42 4.73 1.82
N LEU A 183 -16.28 4.27 2.74
CA LEU A 183 -16.42 2.87 3.10
C LEU A 183 -16.96 2.01 1.95
N LYS A 184 -17.96 2.50 1.20
CA LYS A 184 -18.48 1.83 0.00
C LYS A 184 -17.41 1.65 -1.08
N GLU A 185 -16.59 2.67 -1.31
CA GLU A 185 -15.49 2.55 -2.27
C GLU A 185 -14.41 1.56 -1.79
N LEU A 186 -14.09 1.55 -0.49
CA LEU A 186 -13.18 0.56 0.06
C LEU A 186 -13.73 -0.86 -0.06
N GLN A 187 -15.00 -1.06 0.25
CA GLN A 187 -15.67 -2.37 0.19
C GLN A 187 -15.51 -3.05 -1.18
N THR A 188 -15.50 -2.27 -2.27
CA THR A 188 -15.29 -2.81 -3.62
C THR A 188 -13.84 -3.18 -3.93
N LYS A 189 -12.88 -2.70 -3.14
CA LYS A 189 -11.44 -2.77 -3.46
C LYS A 189 -10.64 -3.63 -2.48
N ILE A 190 -11.19 -3.95 -1.31
CA ILE A 190 -10.49 -4.71 -0.27
C ILE A 190 -11.26 -5.98 0.08
N LYS A 191 -10.54 -6.96 0.64
CA LYS A 191 -11.13 -8.23 1.09
C LYS A 191 -11.49 -8.22 2.58
N ILE A 192 -11.46 -7.05 3.23
CA ILE A 192 -11.85 -6.88 4.62
C ILE A 192 -13.36 -6.68 4.65
N GLU A 193 -14.04 -7.38 5.53
CA GLU A 193 -15.46 -7.16 5.80
C GLU A 193 -15.63 -5.83 6.50
N LEU A 194 -16.47 -4.94 5.94
CA LEU A 194 -16.72 -3.61 6.47
C LEU A 194 -18.13 -3.55 7.06
N ILE A 195 -18.21 -3.24 8.33
CA ILE A 195 -19.45 -3.00 9.07
C ILE A 195 -19.45 -1.54 9.50
N TRP A 196 -20.56 -0.82 9.28
CA TRP A 196 -20.64 0.56 9.74
C TRP A 196 -22.07 0.97 10.13
N ASP A 197 -22.12 1.81 11.15
CA ASP A 197 -23.29 2.53 11.58
C ASP A 197 -22.91 4.00 11.83
N VAL A 198 -23.35 4.87 10.94
CA VAL A 198 -22.93 6.26 10.86
C VAL A 198 -24.17 7.15 10.89
N GLU A 199 -24.38 7.86 11.99
CA GLU A 199 -25.47 8.81 12.16
C GLU A 199 -25.16 10.17 11.52
N ASP A 200 -26.20 10.92 11.17
CA ASP A 200 -26.05 12.34 10.85
C ASP A 200 -25.82 13.12 12.15
N VAL A 201 -24.65 13.72 12.28
CA VAL A 201 -24.26 14.50 13.45
C VAL A 201 -24.27 15.99 13.08
N HIS A 202 -24.62 16.85 14.04
CA HIS A 202 -24.67 18.30 13.82
C HIS A 202 -23.41 18.95 14.38
N LEU A 203 -22.44 19.17 13.50
CA LEU A 203 -21.16 19.80 13.82
C LEU A 203 -20.91 20.99 12.87
N ASN A 204 -19.97 21.84 13.22
CA ASN A 204 -19.50 22.84 12.26
C ASN A 204 -18.60 22.16 11.20
N SER A 205 -18.55 22.73 10.01
CA SER A 205 -17.83 22.15 8.85
C SER A 205 -16.34 21.90 9.15
N SER A 206 -15.70 22.73 9.95
CA SER A 206 -14.30 22.54 10.33
C SER A 206 -14.10 21.29 11.19
N ILE A 207 -15.00 21.03 12.13
CA ILE A 207 -14.94 19.80 12.96
C ILE A 207 -15.27 18.58 12.12
N GLU A 208 -16.25 18.66 11.21
CA GLU A 208 -16.56 17.57 10.27
C GLU A 208 -15.36 17.19 9.41
N ASP A 209 -14.66 18.17 8.85
CA ASP A 209 -13.44 17.95 8.05
C ASP A 209 -12.33 17.31 8.89
N HIS A 210 -12.13 17.76 10.14
CA HIS A 210 -11.15 17.15 11.03
C HIS A 210 -11.50 15.69 11.39
N LEU A 211 -12.77 15.40 11.69
CA LEU A 211 -13.22 14.04 11.95
C LEU A 211 -13.08 13.15 10.72
N PHE A 212 -13.40 13.67 9.54
CA PHE A 212 -13.23 12.93 8.30
C PHE A 212 -11.75 12.55 8.06
N ARG A 213 -10.81 13.48 8.34
CA ARG A 213 -9.37 13.17 8.31
C ARG A 213 -8.97 12.09 9.30
N ILE A 214 -9.52 12.12 10.52
CA ILE A 214 -9.26 11.08 11.52
C ILE A 214 -9.74 9.73 11.02
N VAL A 215 -10.92 9.66 10.41
CA VAL A 215 -11.42 8.43 9.77
C VAL A 215 -10.46 7.94 8.70
N GLN A 216 -10.02 8.80 7.78
CA GLN A 216 -9.07 8.45 6.73
C GLN A 216 -7.76 7.90 7.29
N GLU A 217 -7.21 8.55 8.32
CA GLU A 217 -5.97 8.11 8.98
C GLU A 217 -6.12 6.76 9.66
N LEU A 218 -7.21 6.55 10.41
CA LEU A 218 -7.47 5.28 11.10
C LEU A 218 -7.70 4.13 10.12
N LEU A 219 -8.48 4.35 9.05
CA LEU A 219 -8.68 3.37 7.99
C LEU A 219 -7.36 3.02 7.29
N SER A 220 -6.53 4.03 7.00
CA SER A 220 -5.21 3.83 6.42
C SER A 220 -4.31 2.97 7.33
N ASN A 221 -4.32 3.24 8.64
CA ASN A 221 -3.54 2.48 9.61
C ASN A 221 -3.99 1.01 9.69
N THR A 222 -5.29 0.75 9.67
CA THR A 222 -5.82 -0.61 9.62
C THR A 222 -5.37 -1.33 8.34
N LEU A 223 -5.48 -0.70 7.18
CA LEU A 223 -5.08 -1.31 5.91
C LEU A 223 -3.58 -1.62 5.83
N ARG A 224 -2.74 -0.79 6.45
CA ARG A 224 -1.27 -0.98 6.45
C ARG A 224 -0.80 -2.02 7.46
N HIS A 225 -1.39 -1.99 8.66
CA HIS A 225 -0.74 -2.59 9.81
C HIS A 225 -1.55 -3.69 10.47
N ALA A 226 -2.88 -3.65 10.42
CA ALA A 226 -3.71 -4.53 11.20
C ALA A 226 -3.75 -5.98 10.69
N LYS A 227 -3.64 -6.22 9.37
CA LYS A 227 -3.92 -7.53 8.75
C LYS A 227 -5.31 -8.05 9.13
N ALA A 228 -6.25 -7.14 9.33
CA ALA A 228 -7.61 -7.40 9.79
C ALA A 228 -8.42 -8.13 8.70
N LYS A 229 -9.39 -8.91 9.12
CA LYS A 229 -10.42 -9.52 8.27
C LYS A 229 -11.74 -8.75 8.36
N GLU A 230 -11.97 -8.09 9.49
CA GLU A 230 -13.15 -7.30 9.79
C GLU A 230 -12.75 -5.91 10.30
N LEU A 231 -13.53 -4.90 9.93
CA LEU A 231 -13.35 -3.52 10.35
C LEU A 231 -14.72 -2.86 10.57
N GLU A 232 -14.92 -2.35 11.75
CA GLU A 232 -16.15 -1.70 12.18
C GLU A 232 -15.94 -0.19 12.32
N VAL A 233 -16.91 0.61 11.85
CA VAL A 233 -16.90 2.07 11.94
C VAL A 233 -18.22 2.57 12.48
N TYR A 234 -18.18 3.26 13.60
CA TYR A 234 -19.35 3.81 14.28
C TYR A 234 -19.20 5.32 14.49
N LEU A 235 -20.22 6.07 14.15
CA LEU A 235 -20.31 7.50 14.43
C LEU A 235 -21.70 7.79 15.02
N HIS A 236 -21.74 8.18 16.26
CA HIS A 236 -23.00 8.43 16.98
C HIS A 236 -22.98 9.76 17.72
N GLN A 237 -24.16 10.39 17.77
CA GLN A 237 -24.39 11.53 18.64
C GLN A 237 -24.74 11.02 20.05
N VAL A 238 -23.92 11.37 21.04
CA VAL A 238 -24.17 11.02 22.45
C VAL A 238 -24.28 12.32 23.26
N ASP A 239 -25.49 12.71 23.56
CA ASP A 239 -25.82 14.00 24.19
C ASP A 239 -25.23 15.19 23.40
N LYS A 240 -24.26 15.91 23.99
CA LYS A 240 -23.56 17.03 23.37
C LYS A 240 -22.27 16.63 22.69
N ASN A 241 -21.87 15.37 22.77
CA ASN A 241 -20.64 14.85 22.23
C ASN A 241 -20.91 13.97 20.99
N VAL A 242 -19.89 13.83 20.14
CA VAL A 242 -19.89 12.89 19.04
C VAL A 242 -18.87 11.80 19.34
N LEU A 243 -19.30 10.55 19.28
CA LEU A 243 -18.45 9.38 19.46
C LEU A 243 -18.11 8.79 18.09
N LEU A 244 -16.84 8.85 17.71
CA LEU A 244 -16.27 8.10 16.59
C LEU A 244 -15.53 6.89 17.14
N ARG A 245 -15.90 5.69 16.70
CA ARG A 245 -15.26 4.44 17.08
C ARG A 245 -14.92 3.65 15.84
N ILE A 246 -13.66 3.23 15.74
CA ILE A 246 -13.15 2.35 14.66
C ILE A 246 -12.47 1.17 15.34
N VAL A 247 -12.87 -0.04 14.98
CA VAL A 247 -12.39 -1.29 15.57
C VAL A 247 -12.01 -2.25 14.46
N ASP A 248 -10.87 -2.89 14.57
CA ASP A 248 -10.44 -3.97 13.69
C ASP A 248 -10.10 -5.23 14.50
N ASP A 249 -10.22 -6.39 13.88
CA ASP A 249 -9.85 -7.70 14.42
C ASP A 249 -8.39 -8.08 14.15
N GLY A 250 -7.56 -7.09 13.82
CA GLY A 250 -6.18 -7.30 13.41
C GLY A 250 -5.21 -7.64 14.53
N VAL A 251 -3.91 -7.60 14.20
CA VAL A 251 -2.83 -8.01 15.13
C VAL A 251 -2.63 -7.06 16.31
N GLY A 252 -3.27 -5.88 16.29
CA GLY A 252 -3.09 -4.84 17.31
C GLY A 252 -1.67 -4.27 17.35
N PHE A 253 -1.41 -3.41 18.34
CA PHE A 253 -0.09 -2.82 18.59
C PHE A 253 0.08 -2.44 20.05
N ASP A 254 1.32 -2.43 20.54
CA ASP A 254 1.66 -1.95 21.88
C ASP A 254 1.95 -0.44 21.84
N MET A 255 1.14 0.34 22.57
CA MET A 255 1.27 1.80 22.67
C MET A 255 2.63 2.24 23.23
N LYS A 256 3.26 1.41 24.09
CA LYS A 256 4.54 1.75 24.73
C LYS A 256 5.73 1.55 23.79
N GLU A 257 5.68 0.53 22.95
CA GLU A 257 6.75 0.27 21.98
C GLU A 257 6.74 1.24 20.80
N GLN A 258 5.59 1.77 20.44
CA GLN A 258 5.45 2.69 19.30
C GLN A 258 5.86 4.13 19.62
N SER A 259 5.84 4.57 20.87
CA SER A 259 6.23 5.94 21.24
C SER A 259 7.67 6.30 20.84
N ASN A 260 8.52 5.30 20.59
CA ASN A 260 9.95 5.47 20.24
C ASN A 260 10.29 5.17 18.76
N LYS A 261 9.33 4.77 17.93
CA LYS A 261 9.58 4.45 16.50
C LYS A 261 9.09 5.57 15.59
N ALA A 262 9.80 5.80 14.50
CA ALA A 262 9.50 6.81 13.48
C ALA A 262 8.11 6.68 12.79
N GLY A 263 7.28 5.70 13.20
CA GLY A 263 5.92 5.45 12.69
C GLY A 263 4.78 5.97 13.57
N SER A 264 5.07 6.57 14.74
CA SER A 264 4.02 7.02 15.68
C SER A 264 3.40 8.39 15.35
N TYR A 265 3.82 9.02 14.25
CA TYR A 265 3.30 10.35 13.84
C TYR A 265 1.79 10.33 13.59
N GLY A 266 1.22 9.26 13.03
CA GLY A 266 -0.20 9.17 12.72
C GLY A 266 -1.09 9.26 13.95
N LEU A 267 -0.82 8.47 14.98
CA LEU A 267 -1.61 8.47 16.22
C LEU A 267 -1.43 9.76 17.03
N ASN A 268 -0.22 10.33 17.05
CA ASN A 268 0.03 11.63 17.68
C ASN A 268 -0.74 12.75 16.95
N ASN A 269 -0.73 12.76 15.63
CA ASN A 269 -1.51 13.71 14.84
C ASN A 269 -3.03 13.60 15.11
N ILE A 270 -3.54 12.35 15.25
CA ILE A 270 -4.94 12.13 15.63
C ILE A 270 -5.22 12.74 17.01
N ARG A 271 -4.38 12.45 17.99
CA ARG A 271 -4.53 12.99 19.36
C ARG A 271 -4.48 14.51 19.38
N GLU A 272 -3.52 15.13 18.71
CA GLU A 272 -3.43 16.58 18.61
C GLU A 272 -4.68 17.20 17.98
N ARG A 273 -5.23 16.58 16.93
CA ARG A 273 -6.47 17.04 16.30
C ARG A 273 -7.66 16.92 17.23
N VAL A 274 -7.80 15.80 17.95
CA VAL A 274 -8.90 15.59 18.89
C VAL A 274 -8.84 16.63 20.00
N VAL A 275 -7.66 16.82 20.60
CA VAL A 275 -7.47 17.86 21.63
C VAL A 275 -7.76 19.27 21.09
N GLY A 276 -7.34 19.57 19.86
CA GLY A 276 -7.61 20.85 19.20
C GLY A 276 -9.08 21.13 18.92
N MET A 277 -9.93 20.08 18.90
CA MET A 277 -11.40 20.18 18.76
C MET A 277 -12.14 20.16 20.10
N GLY A 278 -11.44 20.03 21.23
CA GLY A 278 -12.05 19.97 22.57
C GLY A 278 -12.46 18.57 23.02
N GLY A 279 -11.87 17.52 22.40
CA GLY A 279 -12.06 16.11 22.74
C GLY A 279 -10.96 15.55 23.65
#